data_701d5d908cb00fceecbbfc76de0ceac3
#
_entry.id   701d5d908cb00fceecbbfc76de0ceac3
#
_cell.length_a   1.000
_cell.length_b   1.000
_cell.length_c   1.000
_cell.angle_alpha   90.00
_cell.angle_beta   90.00
_cell.angle_gamma   90.00
#
_symmetry.space_group_name_H-M   'P 1'
#
loop_
_entity.id
_entity.type
_entity.pdbx_description
1 polymer ?
#
loop_
_entity_poly.entity_id
_entity_poly.type
_entity_poly.pdbx_seq_one_letter_code
_entity_poly.pdbx_strand_id
1 'polypeptide(L)'
;MTITALVPAHAKDTHYLKQCIESLLWCDSILVLWMGGEKPLFLQNKKIALIEKVWEGTPFIRVQKAINWALKNIESDWFFRVDADEVVTKELATEIQKIIHQEKTPDAYGIPRKQFFWGGFLKGGDWAYDRLVRLFKNGVAHYGEKNSVHEQFIVNGTIDYTKNALLHYSHPTLAVAVEKFNTYTSLEIEDMHTSLFNAYVRLFCMPPYIVLRWLFWHHGYRDGMRGIVAALFRAWYEFLLWSKYIESKKFSVKTAELL
;
A
#
# COMPACT_ATOMS: atom_id res chain seq x y z
N MET A 1 1.17 -2.78 27.53
CA MET A 1 0.24 -2.64 26.40
C MET A 1 0.61 -3.67 25.35
N THR A 2 -0.36 -4.35 24.78
CA THR A 2 -0.19 -5.38 23.76
C THR A 2 -0.26 -4.79 22.36
N ILE A 3 0.48 -5.36 21.41
CA ILE A 3 0.46 -4.97 20.00
C ILE A 3 0.28 -6.18 19.09
N THR A 4 -0.73 -6.09 18.21
CA THR A 4 -0.99 -7.10 17.18
C THR A 4 -0.65 -6.55 15.80
N ALA A 5 0.25 -7.24 15.07
CA ALA A 5 0.50 -6.94 13.68
C ALA A 5 -0.58 -7.56 12.79
N LEU A 6 -1.14 -6.79 11.86
CA LEU A 6 -2.13 -7.22 10.86
C LEU A 6 -1.46 -7.31 9.50
N VAL A 7 -1.35 -8.52 8.94
CA VAL A 7 -0.67 -8.78 7.67
C VAL A 7 -1.64 -9.40 6.67
N PRO A 8 -2.27 -8.60 5.79
CA PRO A 8 -3.01 -9.17 4.67
C PRO A 8 -2.00 -9.78 3.67
N ALA A 9 -2.20 -11.04 3.28
CA ALA A 9 -1.29 -11.76 2.40
C ALA A 9 -2.01 -12.76 1.49
N HIS A 10 -1.47 -12.97 0.30
CA HIS A 10 -1.91 -13.96 -0.68
C HIS A 10 -0.72 -14.81 -1.13
N ALA A 11 -0.95 -16.01 -1.66
CA ALA A 11 0.11 -16.88 -2.19
C ALA A 11 1.03 -16.21 -3.23
N LYS A 12 0.54 -15.19 -3.94
CA LYS A 12 1.35 -14.40 -4.89
C LYS A 12 2.38 -13.49 -4.21
N ASP A 13 2.18 -13.16 -2.92
CA ASP A 13 3.00 -12.19 -2.18
C ASP A 13 4.14 -12.86 -1.39
N THR A 14 4.33 -14.18 -1.54
CA THR A 14 5.23 -14.99 -0.71
C THR A 14 6.69 -14.59 -0.81
N HIS A 15 7.11 -13.89 -1.88
CA HIS A 15 8.50 -13.51 -2.10
C HIS A 15 9.10 -12.68 -0.94
N TYR A 16 8.35 -11.73 -0.40
CA TYR A 16 8.80 -10.89 0.73
C TYR A 16 8.09 -11.24 2.04
N LEU A 17 7.03 -12.04 2.01
CA LEU A 17 6.21 -12.35 3.18
C LEU A 17 7.02 -12.94 4.33
N LYS A 18 8.00 -13.81 4.04
CA LYS A 18 8.86 -14.38 5.09
C LYS A 18 9.64 -13.29 5.83
N GLN A 19 10.28 -12.38 5.09
CA GLN A 19 11.02 -11.26 5.68
C GLN A 19 10.09 -10.29 6.42
N CYS A 20 8.89 -10.04 5.89
CA CYS A 20 7.85 -9.27 6.56
C CYS A 20 7.54 -9.86 7.94
N ILE A 21 7.17 -11.14 7.99
CA ILE A 21 6.83 -11.85 9.23
C ILE A 21 8.00 -11.87 10.23
N GLU A 22 9.22 -12.18 9.77
CA GLU A 22 10.42 -12.18 10.61
C GLU A 22 10.68 -10.80 11.23
N SER A 23 10.41 -9.72 10.50
CA SER A 23 10.55 -8.35 10.99
C SER A 23 9.50 -7.93 12.02
N LEU A 24 8.46 -8.74 12.23
CA LEU A 24 7.34 -8.50 13.15
C LEU A 24 7.38 -9.37 14.41
N LEU A 25 8.35 -10.27 14.55
CA LEU A 25 8.44 -11.21 15.70
C LEU A 25 8.58 -10.53 17.08
N TRP A 26 8.84 -9.23 17.10
CA TRP A 26 8.84 -8.40 18.31
C TRP A 26 7.44 -8.00 18.78
N CYS A 27 6.40 -8.10 17.93
CA CYS A 27 5.01 -7.92 18.33
C CYS A 27 4.55 -9.07 19.25
N ASP A 28 3.53 -8.83 20.07
CA ASP A 28 2.95 -9.86 20.95
C ASP A 28 2.27 -10.94 20.12
N SER A 29 1.56 -10.55 19.07
CA SER A 29 0.95 -11.46 18.09
C SER A 29 1.04 -10.93 16.66
N ILE A 30 1.00 -11.84 15.69
CA ILE A 30 0.95 -11.55 14.27
C ILE A 30 -0.28 -12.23 13.71
N LEU A 31 -1.21 -11.45 13.19
CA LEU A 31 -2.42 -11.95 12.54
C LEU A 31 -2.25 -11.88 11.03
N VAL A 32 -2.07 -13.03 10.40
CA VAL A 32 -2.01 -13.13 8.94
C VAL A 32 -3.44 -13.35 8.40
N LEU A 33 -3.92 -12.37 7.65
CA LEU A 33 -5.22 -12.43 6.97
C LEU A 33 -5.00 -13.02 5.58
N TRP A 34 -5.23 -14.33 5.44
CA TRP A 34 -4.92 -15.05 4.23
C TRP A 34 -6.01 -14.87 3.16
N MET A 35 -5.61 -14.32 2.00
CA MET A 35 -6.53 -13.96 0.91
C MET A 35 -6.70 -15.05 -0.15
N GLY A 36 -5.97 -16.17 -0.02
CA GLY A 36 -6.11 -17.34 -0.91
C GLY A 36 -4.81 -17.89 -1.47
N GLY A 37 -4.91 -19.07 -2.06
CA GLY A 37 -3.79 -19.86 -2.61
C GLY A 37 -3.08 -20.72 -1.56
N GLU A 38 -2.01 -21.41 -1.97
CA GLU A 38 -1.25 -22.33 -1.11
C GLU A 38 -0.49 -21.57 -0.02
N LYS A 39 -0.56 -22.08 1.22
CA LYS A 39 0.05 -21.46 2.40
C LYS A 39 1.50 -21.94 2.59
N PRO A 40 2.45 -21.01 2.76
CA PRO A 40 3.82 -21.36 3.09
C PRO A 40 3.95 -21.99 4.47
N LEU A 41 4.80 -23.01 4.61
CA LEU A 41 5.03 -23.73 5.88
C LEU A 41 5.58 -22.84 7.00
N PHE A 42 6.30 -21.75 6.69
CA PHE A 42 6.86 -20.86 7.70
C PHE A 42 5.80 -20.07 8.48
N LEU A 43 4.55 -20.07 8.04
CA LEU A 43 3.44 -19.50 8.82
C LEU A 43 3.01 -20.35 10.02
N GLN A 44 3.53 -21.57 10.16
CA GLN A 44 3.29 -22.46 11.30
C GLN A 44 4.19 -22.04 12.49
N ASN A 45 3.91 -20.89 13.08
CA ASN A 45 4.63 -20.37 14.27
C ASN A 45 3.62 -20.02 15.37
N LYS A 46 3.98 -20.26 16.64
CA LYS A 46 3.10 -20.01 17.79
C LYS A 46 2.64 -18.56 17.95
N LYS A 47 3.44 -17.60 17.46
CA LYS A 47 3.08 -16.17 17.47
C LYS A 47 2.19 -15.75 16.29
N ILE A 48 2.00 -16.63 15.31
CA ILE A 48 1.24 -16.34 14.09
C ILE A 48 -0.14 -16.97 14.21
N ALA A 49 -1.17 -16.15 14.23
CA ALA A 49 -2.54 -16.58 14.02
C ALA A 49 -2.88 -16.42 12.53
N LEU A 50 -3.32 -17.48 11.88
CA LEU A 50 -3.74 -17.47 10.49
C LEU A 50 -5.26 -17.46 10.40
N ILE A 51 -5.81 -16.41 9.79
CA ILE A 51 -7.24 -16.31 9.51
C ILE A 51 -7.48 -16.50 8.02
N GLU A 52 -8.22 -17.55 7.70
CA GLU A 52 -8.64 -17.87 6.36
C GLU A 52 -10.16 -17.74 6.27
N LYS A 53 -10.61 -16.67 5.65
CA LYS A 53 -12.01 -16.39 5.45
C LYS A 53 -12.23 -15.86 4.04
N VAL A 54 -13.33 -16.25 3.41
CA VAL A 54 -13.70 -15.73 2.09
C VAL A 54 -14.22 -14.30 2.24
N TRP A 55 -13.60 -13.38 1.53
CA TRP A 55 -13.98 -11.97 1.47
C TRP A 55 -14.44 -11.65 0.05
N GLU A 56 -15.59 -11.01 -0.08
CA GLU A 56 -16.13 -10.61 -1.39
C GLU A 56 -15.64 -9.22 -1.81
N GLY A 57 -15.49 -9.02 -3.12
CA GLY A 57 -15.12 -7.75 -3.74
C GLY A 57 -13.78 -7.79 -4.48
N THR A 58 -13.32 -6.62 -4.92
CA THR A 58 -12.00 -6.46 -5.52
C THR A 58 -10.89 -6.80 -4.51
N PRO A 59 -9.64 -7.04 -4.93
CA PRO A 59 -8.55 -7.34 -4.00
C PRO A 59 -8.42 -6.31 -2.87
N PHE A 60 -8.56 -5.02 -3.17
CA PHE A 60 -8.48 -3.95 -2.16
C PHE A 60 -9.64 -4.00 -1.15
N ILE A 61 -10.87 -4.20 -1.63
CA ILE A 61 -12.05 -4.32 -0.77
C ILE A 61 -11.94 -5.52 0.15
N ARG A 62 -11.44 -6.65 -0.35
CA ARG A 62 -11.21 -7.86 0.47
C ARG A 62 -10.28 -7.58 1.63
N VAL A 63 -9.16 -6.89 1.37
CA VAL A 63 -8.19 -6.50 2.41
C VAL A 63 -8.83 -5.57 3.43
N GLN A 64 -9.58 -4.56 3.01
CA GLN A 64 -10.28 -3.62 3.91
C GLN A 64 -11.29 -4.33 4.81
N LYS A 65 -12.13 -5.21 4.22
CA LYS A 65 -13.10 -6.03 4.97
C LYS A 65 -12.41 -6.95 5.98
N ALA A 66 -11.32 -7.60 5.58
CA ALA A 66 -10.57 -8.49 6.46
C ALA A 66 -9.95 -7.74 7.65
N ILE A 67 -9.36 -6.56 7.40
CA ILE A 67 -8.80 -5.72 8.46
C ILE A 67 -9.92 -5.22 9.38
N ASN A 68 -11.02 -4.68 8.86
CA ASN A 68 -12.15 -4.24 9.69
C ASN A 68 -12.73 -5.39 10.54
N TRP A 69 -12.75 -6.62 10.00
CA TRP A 69 -13.14 -7.80 10.76
C TRP A 69 -12.15 -8.08 11.90
N ALA A 70 -10.85 -8.03 11.63
CA ALA A 70 -9.81 -8.25 12.63
C ALA A 70 -9.91 -7.24 13.76
N LEU A 71 -10.07 -5.95 13.45
CA LEU A 71 -10.23 -4.88 14.43
C LEU A 71 -11.45 -5.05 15.35
N LYS A 72 -12.49 -5.75 14.90
CA LYS A 72 -13.70 -6.03 15.68
C LYS A 72 -13.63 -7.30 16.53
N ASN A 73 -12.79 -8.26 16.15
CA ASN A 73 -12.81 -9.63 16.70
C ASN A 73 -11.52 -10.01 17.43
N ILE A 74 -10.47 -9.20 17.35
CA ILE A 74 -9.17 -9.46 17.98
C ILE A 74 -8.93 -8.42 19.06
N GLU A 75 -8.66 -8.87 20.27
CA GLU A 75 -8.32 -8.02 21.39
C GLU A 75 -6.82 -7.66 21.36
N SER A 76 -6.52 -6.37 21.34
CA SER A 76 -5.18 -5.81 21.43
C SER A 76 -5.28 -4.34 21.83
N ASP A 77 -4.29 -3.79 22.54
CA ASP A 77 -4.26 -2.34 22.85
C ASP A 77 -3.91 -1.53 21.61
N TRP A 78 -3.00 -2.06 20.77
CA TRP A 78 -2.53 -1.45 19.54
C TRP A 78 -2.59 -2.41 18.37
N PHE A 79 -2.93 -1.89 17.21
CA PHE A 79 -2.83 -2.58 15.93
C PHE A 79 -1.77 -1.93 15.05
N PHE A 80 -0.98 -2.79 14.39
CA PHE A 80 0.03 -2.38 13.43
C PHE A 80 -0.20 -3.08 12.10
N ARG A 81 -0.72 -2.35 11.09
CA ARG A 81 -0.88 -2.89 9.75
C ARG A 81 0.44 -2.85 8.99
N VAL A 82 0.83 -3.99 8.43
CA VAL A 82 2.01 -4.14 7.55
C VAL A 82 1.61 -4.98 6.34
N ASP A 83 1.90 -4.51 5.14
CA ASP A 83 1.60 -5.25 3.93
C ASP A 83 2.67 -6.33 3.67
N ALA A 84 2.33 -7.41 2.94
CA ALA A 84 3.19 -8.59 2.76
C ALA A 84 4.53 -8.29 2.05
N ASP A 85 4.63 -7.16 1.35
CA ASP A 85 5.83 -6.65 0.69
C ASP A 85 6.52 -5.51 1.47
N GLU A 86 6.18 -5.33 2.76
CA GLU A 86 6.80 -4.37 3.67
C GLU A 86 7.65 -5.07 4.73
N VAL A 87 8.76 -4.44 5.13
CA VAL A 87 9.67 -4.93 6.18
C VAL A 87 9.92 -3.83 7.20
N VAL A 88 9.74 -4.17 8.48
CA VAL A 88 9.97 -3.26 9.61
C VAL A 88 11.45 -3.21 9.94
N THR A 89 12.04 -2.01 9.95
CA THR A 89 13.43 -1.85 10.37
C THR A 89 13.55 -1.97 11.90
N LYS A 90 14.75 -2.33 12.40
CA LYS A 90 15.00 -2.40 13.84
C LYS A 90 14.77 -1.07 14.54
N GLU A 91 15.12 0.02 13.88
CA GLU A 91 14.92 1.38 14.37
C GLU A 91 13.43 1.72 14.50
N LEU A 92 12.61 1.35 13.50
CA LEU A 92 11.17 1.55 13.55
C LEU A 92 10.53 0.67 14.64
N ALA A 93 10.92 -0.59 14.74
CA ALA A 93 10.44 -1.48 15.80
C ALA A 93 10.71 -0.91 17.20
N THR A 94 11.93 -0.42 17.43
CA THR A 94 12.32 0.20 18.69
C THR A 94 11.53 1.49 18.95
N GLU A 95 11.27 2.31 17.93
CA GLU A 95 10.46 3.52 18.04
C GLU A 95 9.01 3.18 18.42
N ILE A 96 8.39 2.21 17.73
CA ILE A 96 7.03 1.77 18.02
C ILE A 96 6.92 1.21 19.46
N GLN A 97 7.87 0.36 19.88
CA GLN A 97 7.89 -0.15 21.25
C GLN A 97 7.96 0.97 22.30
N LYS A 98 8.71 2.05 22.04
CA LYS A 98 8.72 3.22 22.92
C LYS A 98 7.39 3.94 22.93
N ILE A 99 6.80 4.15 21.75
CA ILE A 99 5.51 4.83 21.58
C ILE A 99 4.42 4.13 22.40
N ILE A 100 4.24 2.82 22.22
CA ILE A 100 3.14 2.08 22.85
C ILE A 100 3.23 2.00 24.37
N HIS A 101 4.40 2.27 24.96
CA HIS A 101 4.60 2.24 26.42
C HIS A 101 4.59 3.65 27.07
N GLN A 102 4.38 4.71 26.31
CA GLN A 102 4.26 6.07 26.87
C GLN A 102 2.86 6.27 27.47
N GLU A 103 2.77 7.03 28.57
CA GLU A 103 1.50 7.34 29.24
C GLU A 103 0.56 8.21 28.40
N LYS A 104 1.12 9.14 27.63
CA LYS A 104 0.37 10.06 26.76
C LYS A 104 0.89 9.94 25.33
N THR A 105 0.12 9.32 24.46
CA THR A 105 0.45 9.16 23.04
C THR A 105 -0.71 9.58 22.17
N PRO A 106 -0.46 10.10 20.97
CA PRO A 106 -1.44 10.16 19.89
C PRO A 106 -2.19 8.84 19.70
N ASP A 107 -3.34 8.91 19.08
CA ASP A 107 -4.22 7.76 18.90
C ASP A 107 -3.81 6.89 17.70
N ALA A 108 -3.14 7.51 16.74
CA ALA A 108 -2.62 6.84 15.55
C ALA A 108 -1.31 7.47 15.08
N TYR A 109 -0.56 6.70 14.29
CA TYR A 109 0.70 7.15 13.68
C TYR A 109 0.73 6.84 12.20
N GLY A 110 1.06 7.87 11.40
CA GLY A 110 1.48 7.73 10.02
C GLY A 110 2.95 7.30 9.95
N ILE A 111 3.22 6.26 9.17
CA ILE A 111 4.57 5.71 9.03
C ILE A 111 5.09 6.00 7.64
N PRO A 112 6.26 6.67 7.50
CA PRO A 112 6.91 6.85 6.22
C PRO A 112 7.29 5.52 5.57
N ARG A 113 7.28 5.45 4.24
CA ARG A 113 7.71 4.26 3.50
C ARG A 113 8.89 4.59 2.58
N LYS A 114 9.97 3.80 2.67
CA LYS A 114 11.06 3.81 1.70
C LYS A 114 10.72 2.87 0.57
N GLN A 115 10.44 3.42 -0.59
CA GLN A 115 10.00 2.66 -1.77
C GLN A 115 11.19 2.02 -2.47
N PHE A 116 11.11 0.70 -2.66
CA PHE A 116 12.07 -0.04 -3.46
C PHE A 116 11.62 -0.06 -4.93
N PHE A 117 12.48 0.41 -5.81
CA PHE A 117 12.23 0.42 -7.23
C PHE A 117 13.50 0.02 -7.99
N TRP A 118 13.35 -0.93 -8.90
CA TRP A 118 14.40 -1.32 -9.83
C TRP A 118 15.78 -1.48 -9.16
N GLY A 119 15.87 -2.42 -8.21
CA GLY A 119 17.10 -2.81 -7.54
C GLY A 119 17.61 -1.88 -6.44
N GLY A 120 16.80 -0.93 -5.92
CA GLY A 120 17.23 -0.11 -4.79
C GLY A 120 16.14 0.82 -4.24
N PHE A 121 16.39 1.35 -3.04
CA PHE A 121 15.48 2.29 -2.40
C PHE A 121 15.63 3.70 -2.97
N LEU A 122 14.51 4.35 -3.24
CA LEU A 122 14.46 5.73 -3.71
C LEU A 122 14.70 6.70 -2.55
N LYS A 123 15.46 7.78 -2.85
CA LYS A 123 15.75 8.90 -1.94
C LYS A 123 14.95 10.14 -2.27
N GLY A 124 14.37 10.21 -3.45
CA GLY A 124 13.59 11.32 -3.97
C GLY A 124 12.38 10.84 -4.77
N GLY A 125 11.72 11.79 -5.45
CA GLY A 125 10.49 11.55 -6.19
C GLY A 125 9.25 11.53 -5.30
N ASP A 126 8.08 11.47 -5.93
CA ASP A 126 6.78 11.50 -5.22
C ASP A 126 6.66 10.40 -4.16
N TRP A 127 7.22 9.22 -4.45
CA TRP A 127 7.13 8.06 -3.56
C TRP A 127 7.99 8.17 -2.30
N ALA A 128 8.97 9.08 -2.25
CA ALA A 128 9.76 9.31 -1.05
C ALA A 128 8.99 10.04 0.07
N TYR A 129 7.84 10.63 -0.26
CA TYR A 129 6.97 11.34 0.68
C TYR A 129 5.74 10.54 1.09
N ASP A 130 5.69 9.28 0.73
CA ASP A 130 4.57 8.40 1.04
C ASP A 130 4.52 8.08 2.54
N ARG A 131 3.39 8.42 3.18
CA ARG A 131 3.14 8.21 4.61
C ARG A 131 1.71 7.73 4.79
N LEU A 132 1.55 6.56 5.38
CA LEU A 132 0.23 5.99 5.64
C LEU A 132 0.04 5.75 7.13
N VAL A 133 -1.19 5.94 7.62
CA VAL A 133 -1.56 5.50 8.96
C VAL A 133 -1.47 3.98 9.02
N ARG A 134 -0.59 3.48 9.88
CA ARG A 134 -0.30 2.04 10.01
C ARG A 134 -0.35 1.54 11.45
N LEU A 135 -0.06 2.40 12.44
CA LEU A 135 -0.10 2.08 13.87
C LEU A 135 -1.22 2.89 14.52
N PHE A 136 -2.09 2.22 15.28
CA PHE A 136 -3.22 2.90 15.93
C PHE A 136 -3.74 2.10 17.14
N LYS A 137 -4.32 2.83 18.11
CA LYS A 137 -5.01 2.23 19.26
C LYS A 137 -6.27 1.49 18.83
N ASN A 138 -6.67 0.51 19.61
CA ASN A 138 -7.92 -0.20 19.38
C ASN A 138 -9.13 0.75 19.40
N GLY A 139 -10.08 0.51 18.49
CA GLY A 139 -11.32 1.28 18.36
C GLY A 139 -11.17 2.65 17.68
N VAL A 140 -9.94 3.10 17.35
CA VAL A 140 -9.69 4.44 16.81
C VAL A 140 -9.77 4.51 15.28
N ALA A 141 -9.36 3.43 14.60
CA ALA A 141 -9.24 3.42 13.14
C ALA A 141 -10.07 2.31 12.49
N HIS A 142 -10.62 2.58 11.32
CA HIS A 142 -11.33 1.61 10.48
C HIS A 142 -11.29 2.05 9.02
N TYR A 143 -11.58 1.11 8.11
CA TYR A 143 -11.85 1.45 6.71
C TYR A 143 -13.33 1.79 6.53
N GLY A 144 -13.61 2.81 5.72
CA GLY A 144 -14.95 3.19 5.34
C GLY A 144 -15.67 2.12 4.50
N GLU A 145 -16.93 2.36 4.20
CA GLU A 145 -17.73 1.46 3.36
C GLU A 145 -17.58 1.71 1.87
N LYS A 146 -16.96 2.83 1.48
CA LYS A 146 -16.74 3.20 0.07
C LYS A 146 -15.61 2.36 -0.52
N ASN A 147 -15.89 1.79 -1.68
CA ASN A 147 -14.94 0.98 -2.45
C ASN A 147 -13.97 1.90 -3.20
N SER A 148 -12.81 2.20 -2.65
CA SER A 148 -11.77 2.99 -3.31
C SER A 148 -10.43 2.28 -3.27
N VAL A 149 -9.71 2.33 -4.39
CA VAL A 149 -8.33 1.79 -4.51
C VAL A 149 -7.35 2.52 -3.58
N HIS A 150 -7.62 3.79 -3.30
CA HIS A 150 -6.76 4.67 -2.48
C HIS A 150 -7.34 4.95 -1.09
N GLU A 151 -8.24 4.10 -0.59
CA GLU A 151 -8.86 4.34 0.70
C GLU A 151 -7.84 4.18 1.84
N GLN A 152 -7.79 5.20 2.69
CA GLN A 152 -7.00 5.22 3.90
C GLN A 152 -7.88 4.92 5.12
N PHE A 153 -7.25 4.60 6.25
CA PHE A 153 -7.98 4.52 7.52
C PHE A 153 -8.66 5.84 7.84
N ILE A 154 -9.92 5.75 8.22
CA ILE A 154 -10.64 6.82 8.92
C ILE A 154 -10.21 6.71 10.38
N VAL A 155 -9.65 7.79 10.92
CA VAL A 155 -9.12 7.84 12.29
C VAL A 155 -9.96 8.80 13.11
N ASN A 156 -10.54 8.29 14.19
CA ASN A 156 -11.29 9.10 15.18
C ASN A 156 -10.35 9.42 16.34
N GLY A 157 -9.47 10.43 16.16
CA GLY A 157 -8.48 10.79 17.16
C GLY A 157 -7.32 11.60 16.61
N THR A 158 -6.26 11.70 17.39
CA THR A 158 -5.05 12.45 17.06
C THR A 158 -4.08 11.58 16.28
N ILE A 159 -3.45 12.16 15.26
CA ILE A 159 -2.46 11.49 14.41
C ILE A 159 -1.11 12.20 14.53
N ASP A 160 -0.05 11.43 14.73
CA ASP A 160 1.34 11.88 14.64
C ASP A 160 2.12 10.99 13.65
N TYR A 161 3.40 11.22 13.47
CA TYR A 161 4.24 10.52 12.51
C TYR A 161 5.49 9.93 13.16
N THR A 162 5.85 8.71 12.77
CA THR A 162 7.14 8.14 13.17
C THR A 162 8.28 8.78 12.39
N LYS A 163 9.48 8.78 13.00
CA LYS A 163 10.72 9.24 12.36
C LYS A 163 11.30 8.18 11.43
N ASN A 164 11.22 6.92 11.86
CA ASN A 164 11.73 5.79 11.10
C ASN A 164 10.68 5.25 10.14
N ALA A 165 11.13 4.62 9.06
CA ALA A 165 10.29 4.22 7.93
C ALA A 165 10.22 2.69 7.78
N LEU A 166 9.11 2.21 7.20
CA LEU A 166 8.99 0.87 6.62
C LEU A 166 9.80 0.78 5.32
N LEU A 167 10.40 -0.36 5.06
CA LEU A 167 10.95 -0.71 3.75
C LEU A 167 9.83 -1.36 2.92
N HIS A 168 9.49 -0.76 1.78
CA HIS A 168 8.40 -1.26 0.94
C HIS A 168 8.95 -1.73 -0.41
N TYR A 169 8.92 -3.03 -0.65
CA TYR A 169 9.40 -3.67 -1.86
C TYR A 169 8.34 -3.64 -2.98
N SER A 170 7.82 -2.46 -3.25
CA SER A 170 6.68 -2.26 -4.16
C SER A 170 6.94 -2.66 -5.60
N HIS A 171 8.13 -2.34 -6.13
CA HIS A 171 8.46 -2.53 -7.55
C HIS A 171 9.89 -3.08 -7.70
N PRO A 172 10.14 -4.34 -7.30
CA PRO A 172 11.49 -4.93 -7.33
C PRO A 172 12.06 -5.05 -8.74
N THR A 173 11.19 -5.27 -9.74
CA THR A 173 11.54 -5.33 -11.16
C THR A 173 10.61 -4.45 -11.98
N LEU A 174 11.04 -4.08 -13.20
CA LEU A 174 10.21 -3.34 -14.13
C LEU A 174 8.98 -4.14 -14.58
N ALA A 175 9.10 -5.47 -14.70
CA ALA A 175 7.99 -6.35 -15.05
C ALA A 175 6.88 -6.27 -13.99
N VAL A 176 7.23 -6.35 -12.70
CA VAL A 176 6.28 -6.18 -11.58
C VAL A 176 5.64 -4.79 -11.59
N ALA A 177 6.42 -3.74 -11.90
CA ALA A 177 5.89 -2.38 -11.99
C ALA A 177 4.86 -2.25 -13.12
N VAL A 178 5.14 -2.82 -14.30
CA VAL A 178 4.23 -2.83 -15.46
C VAL A 178 2.92 -3.55 -15.11
N GLU A 179 3.00 -4.74 -14.52
CA GLU A 179 1.83 -5.54 -14.15
C GLU A 179 0.96 -4.80 -13.12
N LYS A 180 1.57 -4.27 -12.05
CA LYS A 180 0.87 -3.48 -11.03
C LYS A 180 0.20 -2.24 -11.64
N PHE A 181 0.90 -1.49 -12.47
CA PHE A 181 0.34 -0.27 -13.09
C PHE A 181 -0.81 -0.60 -14.03
N ASN A 182 -0.69 -1.66 -14.82
CA ASN A 182 -1.78 -2.11 -15.66
C ASN A 182 -3.03 -2.47 -14.84
N THR A 183 -2.85 -3.22 -13.74
CA THR A 183 -3.94 -3.63 -12.85
C THR A 183 -4.58 -2.43 -12.14
N TYR A 184 -3.76 -1.57 -11.52
CA TYR A 184 -4.25 -0.44 -10.73
C TYR A 184 -5.00 0.59 -11.59
N THR A 185 -4.46 0.93 -12.76
CA THR A 185 -5.13 1.86 -13.68
C THR A 185 -6.45 1.31 -14.20
N SER A 186 -6.59 -0.02 -14.37
CA SER A 186 -7.86 -0.63 -14.78
C SER A 186 -8.92 -0.57 -13.67
N LEU A 187 -8.51 -0.72 -12.40
CA LEU A 187 -9.43 -0.63 -11.26
C LEU A 187 -9.78 0.84 -10.94
N GLU A 188 -8.83 1.75 -11.06
CA GLU A 188 -9.02 3.17 -10.73
C GLU A 188 -10.02 3.85 -11.67
N ILE A 189 -10.06 3.49 -12.95
CA ILE A 189 -11.00 4.08 -13.91
C ILE A 189 -12.47 3.75 -13.62
N GLU A 190 -12.76 2.68 -12.84
CA GLU A 190 -14.12 2.29 -12.49
C GLU A 190 -14.80 3.37 -11.61
N ASP A 191 -14.04 4.01 -10.74
CA ASP A 191 -14.52 5.05 -9.81
C ASP A 191 -14.35 6.47 -10.37
N MET A 192 -13.78 6.62 -11.59
CA MET A 192 -13.51 7.94 -12.15
C MET A 192 -14.74 8.55 -12.84
N HIS A 193 -15.04 9.79 -12.46
CA HIS A 193 -16.11 10.60 -13.07
C HIS A 193 -15.56 11.97 -13.46
N THR A 194 -15.20 12.14 -14.76
CA THR A 194 -14.74 13.41 -15.29
C THR A 194 -15.18 13.60 -16.76
N SER A 195 -15.11 14.82 -17.27
CA SER A 195 -15.40 15.08 -18.67
C SER A 195 -14.29 14.56 -19.59
N LEU A 196 -14.64 14.18 -20.83
CA LEU A 196 -13.65 13.77 -21.82
C LEU A 196 -12.64 14.89 -22.12
N PHE A 197 -13.07 16.15 -22.13
CA PHE A 197 -12.16 17.28 -22.30
C PHE A 197 -11.07 17.31 -21.22
N ASN A 198 -11.46 17.20 -19.95
CA ASN A 198 -10.51 17.12 -18.85
C ASN A 198 -9.60 15.89 -18.93
N ALA A 199 -10.13 14.76 -19.39
CA ALA A 199 -9.34 13.55 -19.59
C ALA A 199 -8.24 13.75 -20.64
N TYR A 200 -8.57 14.38 -21.77
CA TYR A 200 -7.58 14.72 -22.81
C TYR A 200 -6.53 15.73 -22.29
N VAL A 201 -6.96 16.79 -21.60
CA VAL A 201 -6.02 17.74 -20.99
C VAL A 201 -5.05 17.02 -20.06
N ARG A 202 -5.55 16.15 -19.19
CA ARG A 202 -4.71 15.39 -18.24
C ARG A 202 -3.80 14.38 -18.95
N LEU A 203 -4.28 13.71 -19.99
CA LEU A 203 -3.49 12.78 -20.79
C LEU A 203 -2.19 13.43 -21.33
N PHE A 204 -2.26 14.67 -21.78
CA PHE A 204 -1.11 15.35 -22.39
C PHE A 204 -0.31 16.20 -21.39
N CYS A 205 -0.97 16.80 -20.39
CA CYS A 205 -0.33 17.71 -19.46
C CYS A 205 0.27 17.01 -18.23
N MET A 206 -0.36 15.94 -17.71
CA MET A 206 0.11 15.30 -16.49
C MET A 206 1.44 14.55 -16.62
N PRO A 207 1.69 13.75 -17.69
CA PRO A 207 2.95 13.04 -17.81
C PRO A 207 4.19 13.94 -17.78
N PRO A 208 4.32 15.00 -18.60
CA PRO A 208 5.47 15.90 -18.53
C PRO A 208 5.57 16.65 -17.20
N TYR A 209 4.43 17.09 -16.65
CA TYR A 209 4.39 17.74 -15.33
C TYR A 209 4.96 16.82 -14.24
N ILE A 210 4.60 15.54 -14.25
CA ILE A 210 5.07 14.56 -13.26
C ILE A 210 6.57 14.33 -13.38
N VAL A 211 7.12 14.23 -14.59
CA VAL A 211 8.57 14.09 -14.78
C VAL A 211 9.31 15.28 -14.18
N LEU A 212 8.87 16.51 -14.48
CA LEU A 212 9.49 17.72 -13.95
C LEU A 212 9.35 17.81 -12.42
N ARG A 213 8.16 17.57 -11.90
CA ARG A 213 7.91 17.57 -10.45
C ARG A 213 8.75 16.52 -9.74
N TRP A 214 8.77 15.29 -10.24
CA TRP A 214 9.56 14.18 -9.69
C TRP A 214 11.03 14.51 -9.62
N LEU A 215 11.62 14.91 -10.76
CA LEU A 215 13.05 15.12 -10.86
C LEU A 215 13.52 16.35 -10.09
N PHE A 216 12.83 17.49 -10.24
CA PHE A 216 13.32 18.78 -9.73
C PHE A 216 12.70 19.15 -8.39
N TRP A 217 11.37 19.05 -8.25
CA TRP A 217 10.68 19.50 -7.04
C TRP A 217 10.86 18.50 -5.90
N HIS A 218 10.73 17.20 -6.18
CA HIS A 218 10.89 16.12 -5.20
C HIS A 218 12.29 15.49 -5.24
N HIS A 219 13.27 16.16 -5.85
CA HIS A 219 14.68 15.76 -5.83
C HIS A 219 14.96 14.34 -6.33
N GLY A 220 14.16 13.80 -7.24
CA GLY A 220 14.32 12.47 -7.81
C GLY A 220 15.62 12.28 -8.58
N TYR A 221 16.27 13.37 -9.02
CA TYR A 221 17.61 13.36 -9.63
C TYR A 221 18.68 12.75 -8.72
N ARG A 222 18.48 12.77 -7.38
CA ARG A 222 19.40 12.17 -6.41
C ARG A 222 19.55 10.66 -6.53
N ASP A 223 18.62 10.01 -7.21
CA ASP A 223 18.62 8.57 -7.49
C ASP A 223 19.30 8.23 -8.83
N GLY A 224 19.86 9.23 -9.54
CA GLY A 224 20.50 9.05 -10.83
C GLY A 224 19.57 8.42 -11.86
N MET A 225 20.06 7.43 -12.62
CA MET A 225 19.27 6.74 -13.64
C MET A 225 18.01 6.09 -13.09
N ARG A 226 18.06 5.55 -11.86
CA ARG A 226 16.87 4.97 -11.20
C ARG A 226 15.78 6.01 -10.99
N GLY A 227 16.14 7.22 -10.57
CA GLY A 227 15.19 8.32 -10.38
C GLY A 227 14.55 8.77 -11.70
N ILE A 228 15.34 8.81 -12.79
CA ILE A 228 14.81 9.13 -14.13
C ILE A 228 13.83 8.06 -14.60
N VAL A 229 14.21 6.77 -14.49
CA VAL A 229 13.32 5.67 -14.88
C VAL A 229 12.05 5.66 -14.02
N ALA A 230 12.15 5.89 -12.70
CA ALA A 230 10.99 5.99 -11.81
C ALA A 230 10.06 7.15 -12.20
N ALA A 231 10.61 8.31 -12.56
CA ALA A 231 9.84 9.46 -13.05
C ALA A 231 9.07 9.13 -14.33
N LEU A 232 9.73 8.46 -15.28
CA LEU A 232 9.10 8.04 -16.54
C LEU A 232 8.00 6.99 -16.30
N PHE A 233 8.24 6.04 -15.40
CA PHE A 233 7.22 5.04 -15.02
C PHE A 233 6.03 5.68 -14.34
N ARG A 234 6.23 6.64 -13.44
CA ARG A 234 5.13 7.37 -12.81
C ARG A 234 4.34 8.23 -13.81
N ALA A 235 5.03 8.84 -14.76
CA ALA A 235 4.40 9.56 -15.86
C ALA A 235 3.61 8.62 -16.79
N TRP A 236 4.17 7.44 -17.08
CA TRP A 236 3.50 6.40 -17.86
C TRP A 236 2.24 5.87 -17.16
N TYR A 237 2.24 5.76 -15.83
CA TYR A 237 1.04 5.42 -15.06
C TYR A 237 -0.11 6.40 -15.37
N GLU A 238 0.16 7.71 -15.32
CA GLU A 238 -0.85 8.72 -15.65
C GLU A 238 -1.30 8.64 -17.11
N PHE A 239 -0.36 8.48 -18.03
CA PHE A 239 -0.68 8.30 -19.43
C PHE A 239 -1.60 7.09 -19.65
N LEU A 240 -1.28 5.96 -19.04
CA LEU A 240 -2.06 4.72 -19.12
C LEU A 240 -3.44 4.89 -18.50
N LEU A 241 -3.53 5.52 -17.32
CA LEU A 241 -4.79 5.79 -16.62
C LEU A 241 -5.76 6.61 -17.49
N TRP A 242 -5.30 7.74 -18.01
CA TRP A 242 -6.15 8.62 -18.82
C TRP A 242 -6.47 8.02 -20.19
N SER A 243 -5.55 7.27 -20.78
CA SER A 243 -5.81 6.53 -22.02
C SER A 243 -6.93 5.50 -21.85
N LYS A 244 -6.85 4.66 -20.80
CA LYS A 244 -7.89 3.68 -20.48
C LYS A 244 -9.24 4.34 -20.15
N TYR A 245 -9.22 5.47 -19.42
CA TYR A 245 -10.44 6.21 -19.14
C TYR A 245 -11.11 6.70 -20.42
N ILE A 246 -10.35 7.29 -21.35
CA ILE A 246 -10.86 7.75 -22.65
C ILE A 246 -11.37 6.55 -23.47
N GLU A 247 -10.62 5.44 -23.50
CA GLU A 247 -11.02 4.20 -24.16
C GLU A 247 -12.38 3.71 -23.64
N SER A 248 -12.56 3.64 -22.32
CA SER A 248 -13.82 3.18 -21.70
C SER A 248 -15.03 4.05 -22.03
N LYS A 249 -14.82 5.36 -22.28
CA LYS A 249 -15.91 6.32 -22.57
C LYS A 249 -16.19 6.49 -24.06
N LYS A 250 -15.18 6.33 -24.92
CA LYS A 250 -15.28 6.69 -26.33
C LYS A 250 -15.10 5.50 -27.29
N PHE A 251 -14.26 4.55 -26.93
CA PHE A 251 -13.85 3.45 -27.81
C PHE A 251 -14.22 2.08 -27.25
N SER A 252 -15.15 1.99 -26.28
CA SER A 252 -15.56 0.71 -25.70
C SER A 252 -16.09 -0.20 -26.82
N VAL A 253 -15.25 -1.11 -27.26
CA VAL A 253 -15.63 -2.17 -28.18
C VAL A 253 -16.51 -3.12 -27.37
N LYS A 254 -17.75 -3.32 -27.77
CA LYS A 254 -18.58 -4.40 -27.23
C LYS A 254 -17.86 -5.68 -27.56
N THR A 255 -17.33 -6.37 -26.56
CA THR A 255 -16.58 -7.65 -26.69
C THR A 255 -17.34 -8.71 -27.51
N ALA A 256 -18.65 -8.53 -27.71
CA ALA A 256 -19.51 -9.37 -28.55
C ALA A 256 -19.27 -9.22 -30.07
N GLU A 257 -18.51 -8.21 -30.51
CA GLU A 257 -18.25 -7.97 -31.95
C GLU A 257 -16.87 -8.50 -32.40
N LEU A 258 -16.04 -9.05 -31.45
CA LEU A 258 -14.70 -9.53 -31.72
C LEU A 258 -14.54 -11.06 -31.59
N LEU A 259 -15.62 -11.79 -31.34
CA LEU A 259 -15.72 -13.25 -31.29
C LEU A 259 -16.71 -13.74 -32.37
#